data_b1dfebd49948bb3e40f438ff437cfd64
#
_entry.id   b1dfebd49948bb3e40f438ff437cfd64
#
_cell.length_a   1.000
_cell.length_b   1.000
_cell.length_c   1.000
_cell.angle_alpha   90.00
_cell.angle_beta   90.00
_cell.angle_gamma   90.00
#
_symmetry.space_group_name_H-M   'P 1'
#
loop_
_entity.id
_entity.type
_entity.pdbx_description
1 polymer ?
#
loop_
_entity_poly.entity_id
_entity_poly.type
_entity_poly.pdbx_seq_one_letter_code
_entity_poly.pdbx_strand_id
1 'polypeptide(L)'
;MSHRVAGIIGIIITAILLVLYLPPLILYGILDIGNIIGFVVAALVLVFSIQQFIKASAGAAKRSYDRSQAGGTRGKLHHQFNHDMGRNTVLIERGGLGKFTADRSIGYDGDRESHAGAIIWTIIFALIIAFYAQGFGRMYTAGTYADSRSTLSDRSIIVLGCGVRGERPTRMLRERIEAARVALISDEGAEDVAVVTGGRGAGEDITEAYCMQQYLTQQDKANEDSAYFRQACEAHGLDYEKVLSENSGNVPVIDESRILMEAEATNTEENIVNSMQTLSEHGYDSTSLVIVTQRYHIYRADRIAEQNGAEATGYTAPIDWWNEATYATRECASLLYHAIAG
;
A
#
# COMPACT_ATOMS: atom_id res chain seq x y z
N MET A 1 -14.34 19.58 -16.93
CA MET A 1 -13.32 20.13 -16.00
C MET A 1 -12.27 20.87 -16.81
N SER A 2 -11.84 22.09 -16.42
CA SER A 2 -10.79 22.79 -17.17
C SER A 2 -9.44 22.09 -17.01
N HIS A 3 -8.56 22.15 -18.03
CA HIS A 3 -7.22 21.57 -17.97
C HIS A 3 -6.39 22.09 -16.80
N ARG A 4 -6.55 23.36 -16.40
CA ARG A 4 -5.87 23.92 -15.22
C ARG A 4 -6.31 23.23 -13.92
N VAL A 5 -7.61 23.01 -13.74
CA VAL A 5 -8.16 22.34 -12.55
C VAL A 5 -7.68 20.89 -12.52
N ALA A 6 -7.70 20.17 -13.66
CA ALA A 6 -7.17 18.82 -13.76
C ALA A 6 -5.69 18.74 -13.40
N GLY A 7 -4.88 19.69 -13.86
CA GLY A 7 -3.47 19.77 -13.52
C GLY A 7 -3.21 20.02 -12.04
N ILE A 8 -3.97 20.93 -11.42
CA ILE A 8 -3.86 21.22 -9.97
C ILE A 8 -4.23 19.99 -9.14
N ILE A 9 -5.35 19.33 -9.46
CA ILE A 9 -5.78 18.11 -8.77
C ILE A 9 -4.69 17.04 -8.88
N GLY A 10 -4.10 16.83 -10.05
CA GLY A 10 -3.05 15.86 -10.23
C GLY A 10 -1.78 16.18 -9.42
N ILE A 11 -1.38 17.46 -9.29
CA ILE A 11 -0.26 17.86 -8.42
C ILE A 11 -0.57 17.54 -6.96
N ILE A 12 -1.79 17.83 -6.50
CA ILE A 12 -2.20 17.50 -5.12
C ILE A 12 -2.14 15.99 -4.88
N ILE A 13 -2.66 15.18 -5.81
CA ILE A 13 -2.59 13.72 -5.72
C ILE A 13 -1.14 13.25 -5.71
N THR A 14 -0.26 13.79 -6.55
CA THR A 14 1.17 13.47 -6.55
C THR A 14 1.80 13.77 -5.19
N ALA A 15 1.52 14.93 -4.60
CA ALA A 15 2.03 15.28 -3.28
C ALA A 15 1.54 14.31 -2.20
N ILE A 16 0.27 13.92 -2.22
CA ILE A 16 -0.28 12.91 -1.30
C ILE A 16 0.44 11.57 -1.46
N LEU A 17 0.64 11.10 -2.69
CA LEU A 17 1.36 9.85 -2.96
C LEU A 17 2.81 9.90 -2.45
N LEU A 18 3.50 11.02 -2.62
CA LEU A 18 4.84 11.18 -2.07
C LEU A 18 4.85 11.14 -0.54
N VAL A 19 3.88 11.76 0.12
CA VAL A 19 3.73 11.69 1.59
C VAL A 19 3.48 10.25 2.05
N LEU A 20 2.76 9.44 1.28
CA LEU A 20 2.47 8.06 1.62
C LEU A 20 3.65 7.09 1.40
N TYR A 21 4.45 7.30 0.35
CA TYR A 21 5.46 6.31 -0.05
C TYR A 21 6.92 6.72 0.24
N LEU A 22 7.18 8.01 0.50
CA LEU A 22 8.53 8.50 0.74
C LEU A 22 9.06 8.23 2.18
N PRO A 23 8.24 8.27 3.25
CA PRO A 23 8.71 8.10 4.62
C PRO A 23 9.45 6.78 4.88
N PRO A 24 9.01 5.59 4.43
CA PRO A 24 9.76 4.36 4.65
C PRO A 24 11.17 4.39 4.06
N LEU A 25 11.34 5.05 2.91
CA LEU A 25 12.65 5.22 2.27
C LEU A 25 13.55 6.19 3.05
N ILE A 26 13.02 7.35 3.46
CA ILE A 26 13.81 8.39 4.16
C ILE A 26 14.13 7.96 5.60
N LEU A 27 13.16 7.43 6.34
CA LEU A 27 13.31 7.14 7.76
C LEU A 27 14.08 5.85 8.02
N TYR A 28 13.94 4.87 7.14
CA TYR A 28 14.44 3.52 7.38
C TYR A 28 15.33 2.97 6.26
N GLY A 29 15.50 3.70 5.16
CA GLY A 29 16.24 3.23 3.98
C GLY A 29 15.55 2.04 3.28
N ILE A 30 14.25 1.85 3.50
CA ILE A 30 13.50 0.73 2.94
C ILE A 30 13.06 1.09 1.51
N LEU A 31 13.63 0.37 0.54
CA LEU A 31 13.16 0.39 -0.85
C LEU A 31 12.52 -0.97 -1.16
N ASP A 32 11.22 -1.02 -1.03
CA ASP A 32 10.39 -2.19 -1.27
C ASP A 32 9.62 -2.06 -2.60
N ILE A 33 9.13 -3.16 -3.15
CA ILE A 33 8.35 -3.15 -4.38
C ILE A 33 7.09 -2.27 -4.26
N GLY A 34 6.51 -2.15 -3.06
CA GLY A 34 5.38 -1.27 -2.79
C GLY A 34 5.72 0.21 -2.95
N ASN A 35 6.90 0.66 -2.46
CA ASN A 35 7.38 2.02 -2.71
C ASN A 35 7.61 2.25 -4.20
N ILE A 36 8.25 1.29 -4.90
CA ILE A 36 8.54 1.41 -6.34
C ILE A 36 7.24 1.60 -7.11
N ILE A 37 6.23 0.77 -6.87
CA ILE A 37 4.91 0.91 -7.49
C ILE A 37 4.29 2.27 -7.17
N GLY A 38 4.31 2.70 -5.91
CA GLY A 38 3.81 3.98 -5.45
C GLY A 38 4.49 5.16 -6.16
N PHE A 39 5.82 5.14 -6.32
CA PHE A 39 6.57 6.17 -7.04
C PHE A 39 6.28 6.17 -8.54
N VAL A 40 6.10 4.99 -9.16
CA VAL A 40 5.70 4.90 -10.57
C VAL A 40 4.31 5.53 -10.76
N VAL A 41 3.36 5.23 -9.89
CA VAL A 41 2.02 5.84 -9.94
C VAL A 41 2.10 7.36 -9.73
N ALA A 42 2.88 7.84 -8.76
CA ALA A 42 3.09 9.28 -8.54
C ALA A 42 3.69 9.97 -9.77
N ALA A 43 4.69 9.36 -10.41
CA ALA A 43 5.31 9.87 -11.64
C ALA A 43 4.31 9.94 -12.80
N LEU A 44 3.48 8.92 -13.00
CA LEU A 44 2.43 8.93 -14.03
C LEU A 44 1.42 10.06 -13.81
N VAL A 45 0.96 10.26 -12.56
CA VAL A 45 0.05 11.35 -12.19
C VAL A 45 0.70 12.72 -12.42
N LEU A 46 2.00 12.87 -12.11
CA LEU A 46 2.75 14.10 -12.33
C LEU A 46 2.87 14.41 -13.84
N VAL A 47 3.23 13.42 -14.66
CA VAL A 47 3.31 13.58 -16.12
C VAL A 47 1.96 14.00 -16.71
N PHE A 48 0.88 13.36 -16.27
CA PHE A 48 -0.48 13.78 -16.64
C PHE A 48 -0.74 15.24 -16.28
N SER A 49 -0.40 15.64 -15.04
CA SER A 49 -0.61 17.00 -14.54
C SER A 49 0.15 18.05 -15.38
N ILE A 50 1.41 17.79 -15.68
CA ILE A 50 2.23 18.65 -16.55
C ILE A 50 1.60 18.79 -17.94
N GLN A 51 1.13 17.70 -18.55
CA GLN A 51 0.45 17.73 -19.83
C GLN A 51 -0.82 18.59 -19.80
N GLN A 52 -1.61 18.52 -18.70
CA GLN A 52 -2.79 19.37 -18.53
C GLN A 52 -2.41 20.86 -18.45
N PHE A 53 -1.31 21.24 -17.80
CA PHE A 53 -0.83 22.61 -17.75
C PHE A 53 -0.35 23.10 -19.12
N ILE A 54 0.38 22.27 -19.88
CA ILE A 54 0.80 22.60 -21.24
C ILE A 54 -0.41 22.87 -22.14
N LYS A 55 -1.43 22.01 -22.10
CA LYS A 55 -2.68 22.21 -22.85
C LYS A 55 -3.43 23.47 -22.41
N ALA A 56 -3.49 23.75 -21.10
CA ALA A 56 -4.11 24.96 -20.56
C ALA A 56 -3.38 26.24 -21.05
N SER A 57 -2.06 26.21 -21.06
CA SER A 57 -1.21 27.34 -21.51
C SER A 57 -1.34 27.58 -23.02
N ALA A 58 -1.30 26.51 -23.82
CA ALA A 58 -1.50 26.60 -25.29
C ALA A 58 -2.89 27.16 -25.63
N GLY A 59 -3.95 26.70 -24.94
CA GLY A 59 -5.30 27.21 -25.10
C GLY A 59 -5.47 28.69 -24.66
N ALA A 60 -4.71 29.12 -23.64
CA ALA A 60 -4.68 30.53 -23.24
C ALA A 60 -3.97 31.41 -24.26
N ALA A 61 -2.83 30.95 -24.78
CA ALA A 61 -2.09 31.63 -25.82
C ALA A 61 -2.91 31.81 -27.13
N LYS A 62 -3.62 30.72 -27.53
CA LYS A 62 -4.54 30.77 -28.67
C LYS A 62 -5.64 31.83 -28.47
N ARG A 63 -6.30 31.83 -27.32
CA ARG A 63 -7.34 32.82 -26.98
C ARG A 63 -6.81 34.26 -26.96
N SER A 64 -5.59 34.47 -26.44
CA SER A 64 -4.93 35.80 -26.46
C SER A 64 -4.64 36.27 -27.88
N TYR A 65 -4.13 35.39 -28.74
CA TYR A 65 -3.92 35.66 -30.14
C TYR A 65 -5.21 36.01 -30.87
N ASP A 66 -6.26 35.20 -30.70
CA ASP A 66 -7.57 35.44 -31.32
C ASP A 66 -8.17 36.78 -30.89
N ARG A 67 -8.04 37.16 -29.59
CA ARG A 67 -8.47 38.45 -29.06
C ARG A 67 -7.68 39.62 -29.64
N SER A 68 -6.36 39.45 -29.82
CA SER A 68 -5.52 40.51 -30.43
C SER A 68 -5.88 40.76 -31.90
N GLN A 69 -6.27 39.69 -32.60
CA GLN A 69 -6.77 39.81 -34.00
C GLN A 69 -8.17 40.45 -34.06
N ALA A 70 -9.06 40.14 -33.08
CA ALA A 70 -10.40 40.70 -32.98
C ALA A 70 -10.41 42.17 -32.51
N GLY A 71 -9.40 42.58 -31.69
CA GLY A 71 -9.28 43.96 -31.17
C GLY A 71 -8.47 44.91 -32.04
N GLY A 72 -7.74 44.39 -33.03
CA GLY A 72 -6.91 45.18 -33.97
C GLY A 72 -7.71 45.68 -35.18
N THR A 73 -8.14 46.92 -35.09
CA THR A 73 -8.50 47.84 -36.19
C THR A 73 -9.75 47.55 -37.03
N ARG A 74 -10.65 48.55 -37.04
CA ARG A 74 -11.63 48.85 -38.12
C ARG A 74 -10.97 48.97 -39.49
N GLY A 75 -10.38 47.92 -40.00
CA GLY A 75 -10.06 47.68 -41.37
C GLY A 75 -11.00 46.60 -41.87
N LYS A 76 -11.79 46.88 -42.91
CA LYS A 76 -12.72 45.93 -43.51
C LYS A 76 -11.94 44.65 -43.88
N LEU A 77 -12.05 43.60 -43.04
CA LEU A 77 -11.67 42.25 -43.40
C LEU A 77 -12.81 41.70 -44.27
N HIS A 78 -12.59 41.63 -45.56
CA HIS A 78 -13.41 40.79 -46.44
C HIS A 78 -13.00 39.32 -46.23
N HIS A 79 -13.78 38.60 -45.46
CA HIS A 79 -13.71 37.14 -45.46
C HIS A 79 -14.43 36.63 -46.71
N GLN A 80 -13.69 36.22 -47.70
CA GLN A 80 -14.24 35.47 -48.84
C GLN A 80 -14.04 33.96 -48.50
N PHE A 81 -15.10 33.31 -48.10
CA PHE A 81 -15.12 31.85 -47.96
C PHE A 81 -15.23 31.25 -49.36
N ASN A 82 -14.22 30.53 -49.79
CA ASN A 82 -14.31 29.71 -50.99
C ASN A 82 -14.69 28.30 -50.59
N HIS A 83 -15.95 27.95 -50.82
CA HIS A 83 -16.60 26.71 -50.34
C HIS A 83 -16.19 25.43 -51.13
N ASP A 84 -15.42 25.59 -52.23
CA ASP A 84 -15.26 24.50 -53.19
C ASP A 84 -13.97 23.66 -53.06
N MET A 85 -13.09 23.93 -52.05
CA MET A 85 -11.84 23.14 -51.96
C MET A 85 -11.37 22.76 -50.56
N GLY A 86 -12.16 22.86 -49.53
CA GLY A 86 -11.79 22.32 -48.20
C GLY A 86 -10.50 22.89 -47.59
N ARG A 87 -10.02 24.05 -48.07
CA ARG A 87 -8.82 24.74 -47.59
C ARG A 87 -9.19 26.13 -47.09
N ASN A 88 -8.99 26.40 -45.83
CA ASN A 88 -9.07 27.74 -45.27
C ASN A 88 -7.84 28.55 -45.70
N THR A 89 -7.96 29.36 -46.75
CA THR A 89 -6.94 30.31 -47.17
C THR A 89 -7.30 31.66 -46.57
N VAL A 90 -6.49 32.20 -45.67
CA VAL A 90 -6.61 33.58 -45.19
C VAL A 90 -5.74 34.45 -46.08
N LEU A 91 -6.36 35.27 -46.96
CA LEU A 91 -5.68 36.27 -47.71
C LEU A 91 -5.60 37.56 -46.88
N ILE A 92 -4.40 37.96 -46.48
CA ILE A 92 -4.13 39.27 -45.90
C ILE A 92 -3.67 40.20 -47.02
N GLU A 93 -4.58 41.08 -47.50
CA GLU A 93 -4.19 42.19 -48.35
C GLU A 93 -3.73 43.37 -47.48
N ARG A 94 -2.43 43.62 -47.46
CA ARG A 94 -1.87 44.90 -47.02
C ARG A 94 -1.67 45.75 -48.25
N GLY A 95 -2.27 46.91 -48.21
CA GLY A 95 -2.14 47.85 -49.32
C GLY A 95 -0.67 48.15 -49.66
N GLY A 96 -0.30 47.87 -50.90
CA GLY A 96 0.98 48.27 -51.51
C GLY A 96 2.06 47.19 -51.47
N LEU A 97 2.32 46.57 -52.59
CA LEU A 97 3.46 45.72 -52.98
C LEU A 97 3.61 44.38 -52.32
N GLY A 98 3.23 43.32 -53.03
CA GLY A 98 3.70 41.96 -52.84
C GLY A 98 2.62 40.99 -52.33
N LYS A 99 2.13 40.12 -53.24
CA LYS A 99 1.33 38.93 -52.82
C LYS A 99 2.25 37.92 -52.16
N PHE A 100 2.10 37.73 -50.87
CA PHE A 100 2.69 36.57 -50.19
C PHE A 100 1.60 35.52 -50.00
N THR A 101 1.68 34.43 -50.74
CA THR A 101 0.93 33.21 -50.46
C THR A 101 1.74 32.40 -49.46
N ALA A 102 1.36 32.44 -48.17
CA ALA A 102 1.87 31.49 -47.21
C ALA A 102 0.97 30.25 -47.27
N ASP A 103 1.40 29.25 -48.03
CA ASP A 103 0.82 27.90 -47.94
C ASP A 103 1.29 27.29 -46.61
N ARG A 104 0.46 27.38 -45.59
CA ARG A 104 0.62 26.63 -44.34
C ARG A 104 -0.38 25.51 -44.33
N SER A 105 -0.16 24.50 -45.15
CA SER A 105 -0.79 23.19 -45.01
C SER A 105 -0.05 22.37 -43.94
N ILE A 106 0.02 22.90 -42.72
CA ILE A 106 0.20 22.05 -41.53
C ILE A 106 -1.20 21.88 -40.94
N GLY A 107 -1.91 20.91 -41.46
CA GLY A 107 -3.11 20.41 -40.83
C GLY A 107 -2.71 19.83 -39.45
N TYR A 108 -2.72 20.68 -38.43
CA TYR A 108 -2.65 20.21 -37.05
C TYR A 108 -3.99 19.58 -36.73
N ASP A 109 -4.05 18.27 -36.93
CA ASP A 109 -5.21 17.43 -36.54
C ASP A 109 -5.25 17.31 -34.98
N GLY A 110 -5.27 18.49 -34.33
CA GLY A 110 -5.18 18.62 -32.89
C GLY A 110 -6.36 17.97 -32.13
N ASP A 111 -7.47 17.75 -32.81
CA ASP A 111 -8.64 17.14 -32.19
C ASP A 111 -8.51 15.61 -32.11
N ARG A 112 -7.94 14.97 -33.14
CA ARG A 112 -7.70 13.51 -33.10
C ARG A 112 -6.61 13.12 -32.11
N GLU A 113 -5.51 13.88 -32.03
CA GLU A 113 -4.46 13.62 -31.03
C GLU A 113 -4.97 13.84 -29.58
N SER A 114 -5.85 14.82 -29.38
CA SER A 114 -6.42 15.06 -28.03
C SER A 114 -7.32 13.92 -27.55
N HIS A 115 -8.08 13.28 -28.43
CA HIS A 115 -8.93 12.14 -28.08
C HIS A 115 -8.11 10.88 -27.79
N ALA A 116 -7.09 10.57 -28.59
CA ALA A 116 -6.21 9.43 -28.35
C ALA A 116 -5.47 9.56 -27.00
N GLY A 117 -4.93 10.74 -26.71
CA GLY A 117 -4.29 10.99 -25.41
C GLY A 117 -5.24 10.88 -24.22
N ALA A 118 -6.50 11.32 -24.36
CA ALA A 118 -7.50 11.18 -23.31
C ALA A 118 -7.85 9.70 -23.07
N ILE A 119 -8.01 8.92 -24.13
CA ILE A 119 -8.29 7.47 -24.04
C ILE A 119 -7.13 6.76 -23.35
N ILE A 120 -5.89 7.02 -23.73
CA ILE A 120 -4.71 6.41 -23.11
C ILE A 120 -4.68 6.68 -21.60
N TRP A 121 -4.86 7.94 -21.18
CA TRP A 121 -4.86 8.28 -19.74
C TRP A 121 -6.04 7.65 -18.99
N THR A 122 -7.21 7.56 -19.63
CA THR A 122 -8.37 6.87 -19.04
C THR A 122 -8.05 5.39 -18.78
N ILE A 123 -7.43 4.72 -19.75
CA ILE A 123 -7.01 3.31 -19.59
C ILE A 123 -5.98 3.18 -18.48
N ILE A 124 -4.94 4.02 -18.43
CA ILE A 124 -3.91 3.99 -17.40
C ILE A 124 -4.54 4.14 -16.00
N PHE A 125 -5.38 5.15 -15.80
CA PHE A 125 -6.03 5.35 -14.50
C PHE A 125 -7.02 4.23 -14.16
N ALA A 126 -7.75 3.70 -15.14
CA ALA A 126 -8.62 2.54 -14.92
C ALA A 126 -7.83 1.31 -14.46
N LEU A 127 -6.68 1.03 -15.05
CA LEU A 127 -5.79 -0.07 -14.63
C LEU A 127 -5.22 0.15 -13.22
N ILE A 128 -4.79 1.37 -12.89
CA ILE A 128 -4.32 1.72 -11.55
C ILE A 128 -5.44 1.51 -10.52
N ILE A 129 -6.63 2.02 -10.80
CA ILE A 129 -7.79 1.86 -9.92
C ILE A 129 -8.16 0.38 -9.76
N ALA A 130 -8.19 -0.39 -10.85
CA ALA A 130 -8.49 -1.82 -10.81
C ALA A 130 -7.46 -2.60 -9.98
N PHE A 131 -6.16 -2.28 -10.13
CA PHE A 131 -5.08 -2.87 -9.34
C PHE A 131 -5.29 -2.65 -7.84
N TYR A 132 -5.53 -1.41 -7.42
CA TYR A 132 -5.74 -1.12 -6.01
C TYR A 132 -7.09 -1.66 -5.50
N ALA A 133 -8.17 -1.52 -6.27
CA ALA A 133 -9.49 -1.96 -5.87
C ALA A 133 -9.56 -3.48 -5.62
N GLN A 134 -8.92 -4.30 -6.48
CA GLN A 134 -8.87 -5.75 -6.30
C GLN A 134 -8.08 -6.15 -5.03
N GLY A 135 -6.97 -5.48 -4.76
CA GLY A 135 -6.15 -5.77 -3.59
C GLY A 135 -6.79 -5.26 -2.29
N PHE A 136 -7.12 -3.97 -2.23
CA PHE A 136 -7.77 -3.38 -1.05
C PHE A 136 -9.13 -4.01 -0.75
N GLY A 137 -9.94 -4.30 -1.78
CA GLY A 137 -11.20 -5.00 -1.60
C GLY A 137 -11.00 -6.32 -0.85
N ARG A 138 -10.05 -7.15 -1.27
CA ARG A 138 -9.76 -8.43 -0.61
C ARG A 138 -9.18 -8.25 0.79
N MET A 139 -8.19 -7.39 0.96
CA MET A 139 -7.50 -7.18 2.24
C MET A 139 -8.41 -6.63 3.35
N TYR A 140 -9.32 -5.71 3.01
CA TYR A 140 -10.07 -4.97 4.02
C TYR A 140 -11.56 -5.31 4.12
N THR A 141 -12.10 -6.14 3.21
CA THR A 141 -13.53 -6.54 3.22
C THR A 141 -13.77 -8.04 3.38
N ALA A 142 -12.82 -8.88 3.03
CA ALA A 142 -12.98 -10.33 2.99
C ALA A 142 -12.22 -11.09 4.09
N GLY A 143 -11.36 -10.41 4.85
CA GLY A 143 -10.64 -11.03 5.97
C GLY A 143 -11.52 -11.19 7.20
N THR A 144 -11.41 -12.33 7.86
CA THR A 144 -12.02 -12.55 9.17
C THR A 144 -11.10 -11.96 10.23
N TYR A 145 -11.61 -11.04 11.05
CA TYR A 145 -10.85 -10.39 12.11
C TYR A 145 -11.40 -10.79 13.48
N ALA A 146 -10.52 -11.04 14.43
CA ALA A 146 -10.88 -11.11 15.83
C ALA A 146 -11.18 -9.69 16.34
N ASP A 147 -12.44 -9.28 16.29
CA ASP A 147 -12.89 -8.00 16.80
C ASP A 147 -13.09 -7.98 18.33
N SER A 148 -13.06 -9.17 18.96
CA SER A 148 -13.27 -9.32 20.40
C SER A 148 -12.41 -10.44 20.96
N ARG A 149 -12.13 -10.35 22.26
CA ARG A 149 -11.43 -11.39 23.04
C ARG A 149 -12.13 -12.76 22.96
N SER A 150 -13.45 -12.78 22.86
CA SER A 150 -14.26 -14.01 22.78
C SER A 150 -13.97 -14.89 21.55
N THR A 151 -13.23 -14.40 20.56
CA THR A 151 -12.82 -15.18 19.36
C THR A 151 -11.49 -15.89 19.54
N LEU A 152 -10.78 -15.67 20.65
CA LEU A 152 -9.47 -16.28 20.92
C LEU A 152 -9.57 -17.61 21.67
N SER A 153 -10.67 -17.85 22.41
CA SER A 153 -10.79 -19.06 23.23
C SER A 153 -10.75 -20.34 22.37
N ASP A 154 -10.04 -21.34 22.89
CA ASP A 154 -9.89 -22.67 22.28
C ASP A 154 -9.22 -22.68 20.87
N ARG A 155 -8.41 -21.66 20.54
CA ARG A 155 -7.70 -21.59 19.27
C ARG A 155 -6.20 -21.54 19.47
N SER A 156 -5.47 -22.20 18.57
CA SER A 156 -4.00 -22.12 18.53
C SER A 156 -3.56 -20.83 17.86
N ILE A 157 -2.55 -20.16 18.44
CA ILE A 157 -2.03 -18.89 17.92
C ILE A 157 -0.83 -19.15 17.03
N ILE A 158 -0.76 -18.52 15.86
CA ILE A 158 0.40 -18.49 14.96
C ILE A 158 0.87 -17.05 14.81
N VAL A 159 2.13 -16.77 15.16
CA VAL A 159 2.74 -15.44 15.03
C VAL A 159 3.69 -15.44 13.83
N LEU A 160 3.31 -14.76 12.76
CA LEU A 160 4.09 -14.76 11.52
C LEU A 160 5.33 -13.87 11.63
N GLY A 161 6.48 -14.38 11.24
CA GLY A 161 7.72 -13.62 11.09
C GLY A 161 7.68 -12.59 9.95
N CYS A 162 8.55 -11.59 10.01
CA CYS A 162 8.68 -10.55 8.97
C CYS A 162 10.02 -9.81 8.96
N GLY A 163 11.04 -10.37 9.60
CA GLY A 163 12.42 -9.91 9.50
C GLY A 163 13.09 -9.53 10.81
N VAL A 164 14.38 -9.80 10.86
CA VAL A 164 15.30 -9.49 11.96
C VAL A 164 16.46 -8.65 11.40
N ARG A 165 17.09 -7.82 12.18
CA ARG A 165 18.33 -7.12 11.85
C ARG A 165 19.40 -7.48 12.87
N GLY A 166 20.39 -8.26 12.45
CA GLY A 166 21.31 -8.89 13.39
C GLY A 166 20.51 -9.81 14.32
N GLU A 167 20.46 -9.47 15.61
CA GLU A 167 19.69 -10.18 16.63
C GLU A 167 18.43 -9.45 17.10
N ARG A 168 18.09 -8.32 16.46
CA ARG A 168 16.95 -7.48 16.88
C ARG A 168 15.78 -7.57 15.92
N PRO A 169 14.56 -7.65 16.41
CA PRO A 169 13.39 -7.65 15.55
C PRO A 169 13.26 -6.33 14.79
N THR A 170 12.83 -6.40 13.53
CA THR A 170 12.40 -5.22 12.81
C THR A 170 11.21 -4.58 13.53
N ARG A 171 10.89 -3.31 13.19
CA ARG A 171 9.74 -2.64 13.78
C ARG A 171 8.45 -3.44 13.62
N MET A 172 8.17 -3.93 12.41
CA MET A 172 6.96 -4.73 12.15
C MET A 172 6.94 -6.04 12.95
N LEU A 173 8.09 -6.66 13.16
CA LEU A 173 8.18 -7.86 13.97
C LEU A 173 7.91 -7.55 15.45
N ARG A 174 8.39 -6.40 15.98
CA ARG A 174 8.04 -5.92 17.34
C ARG A 174 6.55 -5.72 17.50
N GLU A 175 5.91 -5.08 16.54
CA GLU A 175 4.46 -4.87 16.52
C GLU A 175 3.69 -6.20 16.59
N ARG A 176 4.17 -7.26 15.88
CA ARG A 176 3.58 -8.61 15.95
C ARG A 176 3.83 -9.29 17.28
N ILE A 177 5.06 -9.22 17.80
CA ILE A 177 5.44 -9.78 19.11
C ILE A 177 4.52 -9.21 20.18
N GLU A 178 4.32 -7.91 20.22
CA GLU A 178 3.52 -7.28 21.26
C GLU A 178 2.01 -7.49 21.08
N ALA A 179 1.53 -7.58 19.83
CA ALA A 179 0.16 -8.04 19.59
C ALA A 179 -0.06 -9.50 20.05
N ALA A 180 0.91 -10.38 19.80
CA ALA A 180 0.86 -11.76 20.28
C ALA A 180 0.90 -11.83 21.82
N ARG A 181 1.74 -11.00 22.47
CA ARG A 181 1.76 -10.89 23.94
C ARG A 181 0.40 -10.48 24.48
N VAL A 182 -0.23 -9.45 23.88
CA VAL A 182 -1.58 -9.00 24.29
C VAL A 182 -2.61 -10.13 24.12
N ALA A 183 -2.56 -10.89 23.02
CA ALA A 183 -3.43 -12.05 22.84
C ALA A 183 -3.22 -13.11 23.93
N LEU A 184 -1.96 -13.42 24.24
CA LEU A 184 -1.59 -14.47 25.21
C LEU A 184 -1.84 -14.12 26.68
N ILE A 185 -1.90 -12.84 27.06
CA ILE A 185 -2.19 -12.38 28.42
C ILE A 185 -3.65 -11.99 28.64
N SER A 186 -4.48 -11.97 27.58
CA SER A 186 -5.92 -11.74 27.73
C SER A 186 -6.55 -12.90 28.52
N ASP A 187 -7.68 -12.61 29.20
CA ASP A 187 -8.34 -13.63 30.04
C ASP A 187 -8.69 -14.90 29.23
N GLU A 188 -9.07 -14.73 27.95
CA GLU A 188 -9.38 -15.83 27.05
C GLU A 188 -8.13 -16.54 26.47
N GLY A 189 -6.98 -15.85 26.45
CA GLY A 189 -5.72 -16.39 25.95
C GLY A 189 -4.77 -16.90 27.03
N ALA A 190 -5.18 -16.88 28.28
CA ALA A 190 -4.29 -17.16 29.42
C ALA A 190 -3.70 -18.58 29.42
N GLU A 191 -4.33 -19.55 28.78
CA GLU A 191 -3.85 -20.93 28.64
C GLU A 191 -3.48 -21.32 27.21
N ASP A 192 -3.63 -20.39 26.21
CA ASP A 192 -3.34 -20.65 24.81
C ASP A 192 -1.84 -20.83 24.56
N VAL A 193 -1.53 -21.65 23.54
CA VAL A 193 -0.17 -21.82 23.04
C VAL A 193 0.01 -21.00 21.75
N ALA A 194 1.21 -20.49 21.54
CA ALA A 194 1.57 -19.80 20.30
C ALA A 194 2.74 -20.48 19.60
N VAL A 195 2.62 -20.70 18.29
CA VAL A 195 3.75 -21.01 17.42
C VAL A 195 4.30 -19.68 16.90
N VAL A 196 5.57 -19.39 17.21
CA VAL A 196 6.31 -18.31 16.56
C VAL A 196 7.05 -18.88 15.36
N THR A 197 6.81 -18.35 14.16
CA THR A 197 7.28 -18.97 12.92
C THR A 197 8.09 -18.01 12.04
N GLY A 198 9.15 -18.52 11.47
CA GLY A 198 10.03 -17.85 10.53
C GLY A 198 11.48 -18.26 10.67
N GLY A 199 12.06 -18.67 9.57
CA GLY A 199 13.48 -19.06 9.47
C GLY A 199 14.41 -17.86 9.49
N ARG A 200 15.62 -18.05 8.97
CA ARG A 200 16.65 -17.01 8.90
C ARG A 200 16.73 -16.46 7.48
N GLY A 201 16.39 -15.19 7.34
CA GLY A 201 16.49 -14.47 6.09
C GLY A 201 17.93 -14.03 5.75
N ALA A 202 18.13 -13.48 4.56
CA ALA A 202 19.42 -12.95 4.13
C ALA A 202 19.82 -11.72 4.98
N GLY A 203 20.99 -11.79 5.64
CA GLY A 203 21.49 -10.72 6.50
C GLY A 203 20.96 -10.74 7.94
N GLU A 204 20.33 -11.83 8.35
CA GLU A 204 19.91 -12.09 9.72
C GLU A 204 20.90 -13.00 10.43
N ASP A 205 21.18 -12.71 11.70
CA ASP A 205 22.12 -13.53 12.50
C ASP A 205 21.40 -14.68 13.22
N ILE A 206 20.10 -14.50 13.52
CA ILE A 206 19.23 -15.49 14.17
C ILE A 206 17.94 -15.67 13.35
N THR A 207 17.18 -16.75 13.63
CA THR A 207 15.87 -16.95 13.02
C THR A 207 14.83 -15.99 13.58
N GLU A 208 13.81 -15.66 12.78
CA GLU A 208 12.71 -14.82 13.22
C GLU A 208 11.98 -15.47 14.42
N ALA A 209 11.74 -16.77 14.36
CA ALA A 209 11.12 -17.55 15.43
C ALA A 209 11.89 -17.44 16.74
N TYR A 210 13.21 -17.60 16.72
CA TYR A 210 14.03 -17.48 17.93
C TYR A 210 14.02 -16.07 18.50
N CYS A 211 14.09 -15.05 17.63
CA CYS A 211 13.96 -13.66 18.04
C CYS A 211 12.63 -13.39 18.74
N MET A 212 11.52 -13.87 18.18
CA MET A 212 10.19 -13.70 18.77
C MET A 212 10.08 -14.42 20.12
N GLN A 213 10.57 -15.64 20.25
CA GLN A 213 10.58 -16.37 21.51
C GLN A 213 11.32 -15.57 22.60
N GLN A 214 12.55 -15.07 22.30
CA GLN A 214 13.32 -14.27 23.26
C GLN A 214 12.54 -13.04 23.75
N TYR A 215 11.91 -12.29 22.83
CA TYR A 215 11.16 -11.08 23.20
C TYR A 215 9.87 -11.38 23.95
N LEU A 216 9.26 -12.53 23.74
CA LEU A 216 8.07 -12.95 24.49
C LEU A 216 8.40 -13.45 25.90
N THR A 217 9.55 -14.14 26.08
CA THR A 217 9.84 -14.90 27.32
C THR A 217 10.88 -14.23 28.24
N GLN A 218 11.74 -13.34 27.74
CA GLN A 218 12.80 -12.70 28.51
C GLN A 218 12.39 -11.29 28.98
N GLN A 219 12.54 -11.01 30.28
CA GLN A 219 12.05 -9.78 30.90
C GLN A 219 12.77 -8.51 30.40
N ASP A 220 14.07 -8.59 30.18
CA ASP A 220 14.87 -7.47 29.66
C ASP A 220 14.45 -7.10 28.24
N LYS A 221 14.23 -8.10 27.39
CA LYS A 221 13.75 -7.93 26.01
C LYS A 221 12.32 -7.36 25.96
N ALA A 222 11.41 -7.89 26.79
CA ALA A 222 10.06 -7.40 26.89
C ALA A 222 10.01 -5.91 27.29
N ASN A 223 10.82 -5.51 28.27
CA ASN A 223 10.86 -4.13 28.74
C ASN A 223 11.51 -3.17 27.73
N GLU A 224 12.43 -3.63 26.85
CA GLU A 224 12.96 -2.81 25.73
C GLU A 224 11.84 -2.35 24.79
N ASP A 225 10.77 -3.12 24.63
CA ASP A 225 9.69 -2.87 23.69
C ASP A 225 8.40 -2.31 24.34
N SER A 226 8.50 -1.78 25.56
CA SER A 226 7.35 -1.26 26.33
C SER A 226 6.46 -0.27 25.55
N ALA A 227 7.04 0.54 24.65
CA ALA A 227 6.28 1.46 23.79
C ALA A 227 5.41 0.73 22.76
N TYR A 228 5.91 -0.37 22.18
CA TYR A 228 5.15 -1.22 21.26
C TYR A 228 4.07 -2.01 22.01
N PHE A 229 4.38 -2.46 23.23
CA PHE A 229 3.40 -3.10 24.10
C PHE A 229 2.25 -2.15 24.45
N ARG A 230 2.55 -0.89 24.80
CA ARG A 230 1.51 0.14 25.03
C ARG A 230 0.61 0.29 23.79
N GLN A 231 1.21 0.41 22.59
CA GLN A 231 0.47 0.54 21.34
C GLN A 231 -0.42 -0.68 21.06
N ALA A 232 0.06 -1.88 21.35
CA ALA A 232 -0.71 -3.11 21.21
C ALA A 232 -1.87 -3.17 22.22
N CYS A 233 -1.65 -2.79 23.49
CA CYS A 233 -2.71 -2.69 24.49
C CYS A 233 -3.81 -1.73 24.05
N GLU A 234 -3.45 -0.54 23.59
CA GLU A 234 -4.39 0.48 23.09
C GLU A 234 -5.21 -0.05 21.90
N ALA A 235 -4.55 -0.72 20.95
CA ALA A 235 -5.19 -1.28 19.75
C ALA A 235 -6.23 -2.38 20.10
N HIS A 236 -6.00 -3.12 21.17
CA HIS A 236 -6.85 -4.24 21.59
C HIS A 236 -7.67 -3.98 22.86
N GLY A 237 -7.71 -2.72 23.30
CA GLY A 237 -8.55 -2.29 24.42
C GLY A 237 -8.12 -2.79 25.80
N LEU A 238 -6.84 -3.15 25.98
CA LEU A 238 -6.25 -3.44 27.30
C LEU A 238 -5.78 -2.15 27.96
N ASP A 239 -5.96 -2.04 29.25
CA ASP A 239 -5.41 -0.96 30.07
C ASP A 239 -3.93 -1.23 30.38
N TYR A 240 -3.04 -0.58 29.65
CA TYR A 240 -1.59 -0.73 29.79
C TYR A 240 -1.10 -0.46 31.22
N GLU A 241 -1.57 0.61 31.88
CA GLU A 241 -1.12 0.98 33.22
C GLU A 241 -1.60 -0.06 34.26
N LYS A 242 -2.81 -0.60 34.07
CA LYS A 242 -3.33 -1.69 34.89
C LYS A 242 -2.47 -2.94 34.72
N VAL A 243 -2.18 -3.37 33.49
CA VAL A 243 -1.35 -4.56 33.22
C VAL A 243 0.02 -4.42 33.85
N LEU A 244 0.68 -3.25 33.73
CA LEU A 244 1.98 -3.02 34.37
C LEU A 244 1.89 -3.08 35.90
N SER A 245 0.86 -2.48 36.48
CA SER A 245 0.69 -2.48 37.94
C SER A 245 0.51 -3.89 38.52
N GLU A 246 -0.18 -4.75 37.81
CA GLU A 246 -0.38 -6.17 38.14
C GLU A 246 0.91 -7.00 37.97
N ASN A 247 1.85 -6.53 37.12
CA ASN A 247 3.14 -7.17 36.83
C ASN A 247 4.36 -6.43 37.44
N SER A 248 4.19 -5.78 38.58
CA SER A 248 5.25 -5.11 39.32
C SER A 248 5.98 -4.01 38.50
N GLY A 249 5.26 -3.35 37.60
CA GLY A 249 5.77 -2.28 36.73
C GLY A 249 6.52 -2.76 35.49
N ASN A 250 6.49 -4.06 35.19
CA ASN A 250 7.15 -4.65 34.03
C ASN A 250 6.14 -5.05 32.97
N VAL A 251 6.59 -5.12 31.73
CA VAL A 251 5.86 -5.79 30.63
C VAL A 251 5.78 -7.28 30.96
N PRO A 252 4.59 -7.90 30.94
CA PRO A 252 4.45 -9.32 31.29
C PRO A 252 5.19 -10.22 30.30
N VAL A 253 5.91 -11.21 30.80
CA VAL A 253 6.52 -12.26 29.97
C VAL A 253 5.59 -13.48 29.88
N ILE A 254 5.71 -14.20 28.79
CA ILE A 254 4.97 -15.42 28.54
C ILE A 254 5.82 -16.62 29.00
N ASP A 255 5.20 -17.61 29.64
CA ASP A 255 5.88 -18.84 29.99
C ASP A 255 6.42 -19.54 28.72
N GLU A 256 7.68 -19.97 28.76
CA GLU A 256 8.35 -20.57 27.60
C GLU A 256 7.64 -21.86 27.13
N SER A 257 7.00 -22.60 28.04
CA SER A 257 6.22 -23.80 27.69
C SER A 257 5.01 -23.54 26.82
N ARG A 258 4.57 -22.29 26.73
CA ARG A 258 3.46 -21.84 25.87
C ARG A 258 3.93 -21.35 24.50
N ILE A 259 5.24 -21.33 24.24
CA ILE A 259 5.81 -20.85 22.99
C ILE A 259 6.47 -22.00 22.24
N LEU A 260 5.89 -22.41 21.14
CA LEU A 260 6.49 -23.37 20.21
C LEU A 260 7.22 -22.59 19.12
N MET A 261 8.36 -23.13 18.66
CA MET A 261 9.14 -22.51 17.58
C MET A 261 9.07 -23.31 16.29
N GLU A 262 8.80 -22.63 15.20
CA GLU A 262 9.00 -23.11 13.85
C GLU A 262 10.04 -22.19 13.16
N ALA A 263 11.23 -22.71 12.85
CA ALA A 263 12.40 -21.92 12.48
C ALA A 263 12.95 -22.22 11.06
N GLU A 264 12.19 -22.96 10.25
CA GLU A 264 12.64 -23.42 8.92
C GLU A 264 11.96 -22.66 7.77
N ALA A 265 10.77 -22.08 8.03
CA ALA A 265 9.95 -21.42 7.01
C ALA A 265 10.65 -20.23 6.36
N THR A 266 10.53 -20.12 5.03
CA THR A 266 11.13 -19.06 4.21
C THR A 266 10.10 -18.18 3.51
N ASN A 267 8.83 -18.53 3.60
CA ASN A 267 7.71 -17.80 2.98
C ASN A 267 6.43 -18.00 3.79
N THR A 268 5.37 -17.27 3.45
CA THR A 268 4.11 -17.28 4.21
C THR A 268 3.40 -18.64 4.19
N GLU A 269 3.47 -19.37 3.10
CA GLU A 269 2.85 -20.70 3.00
C GLU A 269 3.54 -21.67 3.96
N GLU A 270 4.87 -21.73 3.92
CA GLU A 270 5.66 -22.52 4.86
C GLU A 270 5.43 -22.10 6.31
N ASN A 271 5.38 -20.79 6.61
CA ASN A 271 5.08 -20.32 7.95
C ASN A 271 3.78 -20.93 8.49
N ILE A 272 2.72 -20.99 7.70
CA ILE A 272 1.42 -21.50 8.14
C ILE A 272 1.42 -23.02 8.18
N VAL A 273 1.84 -23.68 7.11
CA VAL A 273 1.80 -25.15 7.01
C VAL A 273 2.71 -25.81 8.05
N ASN A 274 3.93 -25.32 8.22
CA ASN A 274 4.86 -25.86 9.21
C ASN A 274 4.38 -25.58 10.64
N SER A 275 3.76 -24.41 10.88
CA SER A 275 3.15 -24.13 12.20
C SER A 275 1.99 -25.07 12.52
N MET A 276 1.12 -25.36 11.56
CA MET A 276 0.05 -26.34 11.71
C MET A 276 0.60 -27.73 12.02
N GLN A 277 1.68 -28.13 11.34
CA GLN A 277 2.38 -29.38 11.63
C GLN A 277 2.97 -29.36 13.06
N THR A 278 3.66 -28.28 13.45
CA THR A 278 4.23 -28.10 14.80
C THR A 278 3.15 -28.22 15.88
N LEU A 279 1.99 -27.58 15.70
CA LEU A 279 0.85 -27.70 16.63
C LEU A 279 0.40 -29.15 16.73
N SER A 280 0.17 -29.83 15.62
CA SER A 280 -0.29 -31.22 15.58
C SER A 280 0.70 -32.18 16.26
N GLU A 281 2.01 -32.01 16.04
CA GLU A 281 3.08 -32.83 16.64
C GLU A 281 3.12 -32.68 18.17
N HIS A 282 2.72 -31.50 18.70
CA HIS A 282 2.64 -31.25 20.15
C HIS A 282 1.26 -31.51 20.72
N GLY A 283 0.31 -32.03 19.94
CA GLY A 283 -1.03 -32.40 20.39
C GLY A 283 -2.02 -31.25 20.57
N TYR A 284 -1.73 -30.08 19.93
CA TYR A 284 -2.62 -28.94 19.89
C TYR A 284 -3.51 -28.95 18.65
N ASP A 285 -4.63 -28.21 18.70
CA ASP A 285 -5.49 -28.05 17.54
C ASP A 285 -4.79 -27.23 16.45
N SER A 286 -4.66 -27.81 15.27
CA SER A 286 -4.10 -27.19 14.07
C SER A 286 -5.17 -26.77 13.04
N THR A 287 -6.45 -26.91 13.37
CA THR A 287 -7.57 -26.64 12.46
C THR A 287 -8.35 -25.37 12.80
N SER A 288 -8.20 -24.84 14.01
CA SER A 288 -8.81 -23.61 14.48
C SER A 288 -7.72 -22.64 14.95
N LEU A 289 -7.43 -21.61 14.12
CA LEU A 289 -6.24 -20.80 14.24
C LEU A 289 -6.55 -19.31 14.48
N VAL A 290 -5.69 -18.66 15.27
CA VAL A 290 -5.56 -17.21 15.33
C VAL A 290 -4.22 -16.81 14.71
N ILE A 291 -4.23 -16.02 13.66
CA ILE A 291 -3.00 -15.59 12.95
C ILE A 291 -2.67 -14.15 13.33
N VAL A 292 -1.55 -13.96 14.03
CA VAL A 292 -1.05 -12.64 14.42
C VAL A 292 -0.16 -12.08 13.31
N THR A 293 -0.62 -11.02 12.66
CA THR A 293 0.10 -10.30 11.61
C THR A 293 -0.52 -8.91 11.37
N GLN A 294 0.08 -8.08 10.51
CA GLN A 294 -0.53 -6.80 10.12
C GLN A 294 -1.78 -6.99 9.27
N ARG A 295 -2.73 -6.06 9.40
CA ARG A 295 -4.05 -6.11 8.76
C ARG A 295 -4.02 -6.42 7.26
N TYR A 296 -3.13 -5.79 6.50
CA TYR A 296 -3.02 -5.99 5.05
C TYR A 296 -2.66 -7.42 4.67
N HIS A 297 -2.01 -8.19 5.57
CA HIS A 297 -1.50 -9.54 5.32
C HIS A 297 -2.48 -10.65 5.71
N ILE A 298 -3.47 -10.36 6.56
CA ILE A 298 -4.40 -11.35 7.12
C ILE A 298 -5.14 -12.11 6.03
N TYR A 299 -5.67 -11.43 4.99
CA TYR A 299 -6.43 -12.09 3.94
C TYR A 299 -5.63 -13.22 3.25
N ARG A 300 -4.34 -12.99 2.96
CA ARG A 300 -3.51 -14.01 2.32
C ARG A 300 -3.16 -15.14 3.29
N ALA A 301 -2.88 -14.84 4.52
CA ALA A 301 -2.61 -15.83 5.55
C ALA A 301 -3.83 -16.72 5.82
N ASP A 302 -5.01 -16.13 5.95
CA ASP A 302 -6.29 -16.80 6.12
C ASP A 302 -6.57 -17.75 4.93
N ARG A 303 -6.41 -17.28 3.70
CA ARG A 303 -6.57 -18.11 2.50
C ARG A 303 -5.63 -19.31 2.44
N ILE A 304 -4.39 -19.15 2.89
CA ILE A 304 -3.44 -20.26 2.96
C ILE A 304 -3.88 -21.28 4.02
N ALA A 305 -4.31 -20.83 5.19
CA ALA A 305 -4.84 -21.70 6.23
C ALA A 305 -6.06 -22.50 5.74
N GLU A 306 -7.05 -21.82 5.12
CA GLU A 306 -8.23 -22.47 4.54
C GLU A 306 -7.87 -23.52 3.48
N GLN A 307 -6.92 -23.22 2.58
CA GLN A 307 -6.45 -24.16 1.56
C GLN A 307 -5.79 -25.41 2.15
N ASN A 308 -5.28 -25.30 3.38
CA ASN A 308 -4.66 -26.40 4.13
C ASN A 308 -5.60 -27.00 5.20
N GLY A 309 -6.89 -26.68 5.16
CA GLY A 309 -7.93 -27.32 5.96
C GLY A 309 -8.11 -26.74 7.36
N ALA A 310 -7.62 -25.52 7.63
CA ALA A 310 -7.81 -24.81 8.89
C ALA A 310 -8.74 -23.61 8.72
N GLU A 311 -9.55 -23.34 9.74
CA GLU A 311 -10.29 -22.08 9.89
C GLU A 311 -9.38 -21.09 10.63
N ALA A 312 -9.15 -19.92 10.06
CA ALA A 312 -8.29 -18.92 10.66
C ALA A 312 -9.04 -17.62 10.93
N THR A 313 -8.61 -16.93 11.98
CA THR A 313 -9.06 -15.58 12.35
C THR A 313 -7.84 -14.70 12.54
N GLY A 314 -7.85 -13.51 11.92
CA GLY A 314 -6.73 -12.59 12.03
C GLY A 314 -6.74 -11.79 13.34
N TYR A 315 -5.62 -11.75 14.03
CA TYR A 315 -5.37 -10.83 15.14
C TYR A 315 -4.36 -9.76 14.70
N THR A 316 -4.81 -8.50 14.62
CA THR A 316 -4.05 -7.46 13.93
C THR A 316 -2.95 -6.87 14.79
N ALA A 317 -1.70 -6.95 14.32
CA ALA A 317 -0.64 -6.11 14.86
C ALA A 317 -0.80 -4.65 14.39
N PRO A 318 -0.60 -3.67 15.29
CA PRO A 318 -0.58 -2.26 14.91
C PRO A 318 0.46 -2.00 13.82
N ILE A 319 0.24 -0.96 13.01
CA ILE A 319 1.19 -0.50 12.00
C ILE A 319 1.13 1.01 11.88
N ASP A 320 2.28 1.64 11.70
CA ASP A 320 2.31 3.06 11.38
C ASP A 320 1.70 3.33 10.01
N TRP A 321 0.88 4.37 9.92
CA TRP A 321 0.18 4.76 8.70
C TRP A 321 1.12 4.99 7.49
N TRP A 322 2.36 5.43 7.72
CA TRP A 322 3.35 5.65 6.64
C TRP A 322 3.95 4.34 6.11
N ASN A 323 3.94 3.27 6.86
CA ASN A 323 4.36 1.94 6.42
C ASN A 323 3.22 1.20 5.73
N GLU A 324 1.98 1.41 6.19
CA GLU A 324 0.80 0.68 5.71
C GLU A 324 0.62 0.83 4.19
N ALA A 325 0.74 2.04 3.64
CA ALA A 325 0.58 2.28 2.21
C ALA A 325 1.57 1.46 1.35
N THR A 326 2.84 1.40 1.78
CA THR A 326 3.89 0.64 1.09
C THR A 326 3.60 -0.85 1.11
N TYR A 327 3.36 -1.40 2.29
CA TYR A 327 3.18 -2.85 2.44
C TYR A 327 1.83 -3.34 1.91
N ALA A 328 0.76 -2.55 2.04
CA ALA A 328 -0.52 -2.84 1.41
C ALA A 328 -0.41 -2.83 -0.13
N THR A 329 0.38 -1.93 -0.72
CA THR A 329 0.64 -1.92 -2.17
C THR A 329 1.44 -3.15 -2.60
N ARG A 330 2.45 -3.57 -1.81
CA ARG A 330 3.17 -4.83 -2.05
C ARG A 330 2.23 -6.03 -1.99
N GLU A 331 1.33 -6.05 -1.02
CA GLU A 331 0.35 -7.12 -0.89
C GLU A 331 -0.65 -7.16 -2.05
N CYS A 332 -1.10 -5.99 -2.58
CA CYS A 332 -1.87 -5.93 -3.83
C CYS A 332 -1.14 -6.62 -4.99
N ALA A 333 0.17 -6.39 -5.11
CA ALA A 333 0.98 -7.02 -6.15
C ALA A 333 1.11 -8.54 -5.93
N SER A 334 1.31 -8.98 -4.68
CA SER A 334 1.36 -10.40 -4.30
C SER A 334 0.03 -11.11 -4.63
N LEU A 335 -1.10 -10.52 -4.24
CA LEU A 335 -2.43 -11.08 -4.52
C LEU A 335 -2.73 -11.15 -6.02
N LEU A 336 -2.26 -10.16 -6.79
CA LEU A 336 -2.41 -10.19 -8.25
C LEU A 336 -1.52 -11.28 -8.87
N TYR A 337 -0.28 -11.41 -8.39
CA TYR A 337 0.63 -12.46 -8.85
C TYR A 337 0.03 -13.85 -8.63
N HIS A 338 -0.42 -14.15 -7.41
CA HIS A 338 -1.06 -15.45 -7.10
C HIS A 338 -2.35 -15.69 -7.88
N ALA A 339 -3.12 -14.65 -8.21
CA ALA A 339 -4.32 -14.79 -9.03
C ALA A 339 -4.02 -15.12 -10.52
N ILE A 340 -2.81 -14.81 -11.01
CA ILE A 340 -2.40 -15.04 -12.40
C ILE A 340 -1.54 -16.31 -12.52
N ALA A 341 -0.66 -16.55 -11.54
CA ALA A 341 0.28 -17.66 -11.56
C ALA A 341 -0.32 -18.98 -11.03
N GLY A 342 -1.49 -18.87 -10.39
CA GLY A 342 -2.29 -20.03 -9.99
C GLY A 342 -2.08 -20.68 -8.76
#